data_cc328ef7d443eaec4676c1afac649595
#
_entry.id   cc328ef7d443eaec4676c1afac649595
#
_cell.length_a   1.000
_cell.length_b   1.000
_cell.length_c   1.000
_cell.angle_alpha   90.00
_cell.angle_beta   90.00
_cell.angle_gamma   90.00
#
_symmetry.space_group_name_H-M   'P 1'
#
loop_
_entity.id
_entity.type
_entity.pdbx_description
1 polymer ?
#
loop_
_entity_poly.entity_id
_entity_poly.type
_entity_poly.pdbx_seq_one_letter_code
_entity_poly.pdbx_strand_id
1 'polypeptide(L)'
;RIGITALVDEATGYQYERERNELQKILKAYISEELLKWEKRFPDEFYKEMFRLNGWDFTVSGIKKRPPIIGKWTNDLIYNELPMGVLQELKENTPKHARYHQRLTPDIGQPNLMAQIYKVIGIMQSSDNMREMWERFKKIKAREQDENIEFDEEGRIKEN
;
A
#
# COMPACT_ATOMS: atom_id res chain seq x y z
N ARG A 1 33.76 -27.18 -16.85
CA ARG A 1 33.32 -26.04 -16.01
C ARG A 1 32.23 -25.18 -16.64
N ILE A 2 31.95 -25.40 -17.85
CA ILE A 2 30.82 -24.79 -18.55
C ILE A 2 29.49 -25.13 -17.82
N GLY A 3 29.40 -26.35 -17.24
CA GLY A 3 28.18 -26.81 -16.56
C GLY A 3 27.78 -26.04 -15.30
N ILE A 4 28.72 -25.60 -14.45
CA ILE A 4 28.42 -24.90 -13.22
C ILE A 4 27.94 -23.48 -13.52
N THR A 5 28.59 -22.79 -14.45
CA THR A 5 28.18 -21.44 -14.87
C THR A 5 26.80 -21.46 -15.53
N ALA A 6 26.56 -22.46 -16.40
CA ALA A 6 25.27 -22.62 -17.06
C ALA A 6 24.13 -22.93 -16.07
N LEU A 7 24.39 -23.76 -15.04
CA LEU A 7 23.40 -24.04 -13.99
C LEU A 7 23.06 -22.82 -13.15
N VAL A 8 24.04 -21.97 -12.81
CA VAL A 8 23.82 -20.73 -12.08
C VAL A 8 23.01 -19.74 -12.93
N ASP A 9 23.34 -19.60 -14.21
CA ASP A 9 22.62 -18.72 -15.12
C ASP A 9 21.17 -19.19 -15.35
N GLU A 10 20.95 -20.48 -15.49
CA GLU A 10 19.60 -21.06 -15.60
C GLU A 10 18.79 -20.80 -14.32
N ALA A 11 19.36 -21.07 -13.15
CA ALA A 11 18.69 -20.83 -11.86
C ALA A 11 18.34 -19.35 -11.69
N THR A 12 19.24 -18.44 -12.02
CA THR A 12 19.02 -16.99 -11.97
C THR A 12 17.95 -16.57 -12.97
N GLY A 13 17.96 -17.12 -14.19
CA GLY A 13 16.95 -16.87 -15.21
C GLY A 13 15.56 -17.31 -14.77
N TYR A 14 15.43 -18.49 -14.19
CA TYR A 14 14.17 -18.99 -13.65
C TYR A 14 13.65 -18.13 -12.49
N GLN A 15 14.52 -17.70 -11.60
CA GLN A 15 14.15 -16.84 -10.49
C GLN A 15 13.62 -15.49 -10.99
N TYR A 16 14.30 -14.87 -11.95
CA TYR A 16 13.88 -13.62 -12.56
C TYR A 16 12.51 -13.74 -13.24
N GLU A 17 12.30 -14.79 -14.05
CA GLU A 17 11.03 -15.03 -14.71
C GLU A 17 9.89 -15.27 -13.71
N ARG A 18 10.16 -15.99 -12.63
CA ARG A 18 9.18 -16.26 -11.58
C ARG A 18 8.74 -14.97 -10.90
N GLU A 19 9.68 -14.12 -10.49
CA GLU A 19 9.40 -12.82 -9.87
C GLU A 19 8.61 -11.90 -10.81
N ARG A 20 9.00 -11.87 -12.07
CA ARG A 20 8.31 -11.11 -13.11
C ARG A 20 6.87 -11.61 -13.29
N ASN A 21 6.65 -12.91 -13.35
CA ASN A 21 5.33 -13.51 -13.51
C ASN A 21 4.43 -13.21 -12.31
N GLU A 22 4.96 -13.27 -11.09
CA GLU A 22 4.22 -12.92 -9.89
C GLU A 22 3.85 -11.45 -9.87
N LEU A 23 4.77 -10.56 -10.24
CA LEU A 23 4.49 -9.13 -10.37
C LEU A 23 3.36 -8.88 -11.38
N GLN A 24 3.40 -9.54 -12.54
CA GLN A 24 2.35 -9.42 -13.56
C GLN A 24 0.98 -9.88 -13.04
N LYS A 25 0.94 -10.94 -12.26
CA LYS A 25 -0.30 -11.43 -11.63
C LYS A 25 -0.86 -10.40 -10.64
N ILE A 26 0.00 -9.81 -9.81
CA ILE A 26 -0.39 -8.78 -8.86
C ILE A 26 -0.95 -7.56 -9.59
N LEU A 27 -0.23 -7.06 -10.59
CA LEU A 27 -0.67 -5.90 -11.37
C LEU A 27 -1.99 -6.17 -12.08
N LYS A 28 -2.16 -7.35 -12.65
CA LYS A 28 -3.42 -7.73 -13.31
C LYS A 28 -4.59 -7.77 -12.33
N ALA A 29 -4.35 -8.23 -11.11
CA ALA A 29 -5.38 -8.30 -10.07
C ALA A 29 -5.77 -6.91 -9.53
N TYR A 30 -4.81 -6.01 -9.36
CA TYR A 30 -5.01 -4.71 -8.71
C TYR A 30 -5.30 -3.57 -9.67
N ILE A 31 -4.76 -3.60 -10.89
CA ILE A 31 -4.83 -2.48 -11.83
C ILE A 31 -5.92 -2.72 -12.87
N SER A 32 -6.86 -1.78 -12.97
CA SER A 32 -7.88 -1.78 -14.01
C SER A 32 -7.29 -1.36 -15.35
N GLU A 33 -7.64 -2.09 -16.42
CA GLU A 33 -7.27 -1.71 -17.80
C GLU A 33 -7.94 -0.42 -18.22
N GLU A 34 -9.15 -0.16 -17.70
CA GLU A 34 -9.91 1.05 -17.97
C GLU A 34 -9.81 2.03 -16.82
N LEU A 35 -9.82 3.32 -17.14
CA LEU A 35 -9.93 4.37 -16.13
C LEU A 35 -11.35 4.37 -15.58
N LEU A 36 -11.51 4.05 -14.30
CA LEU A 36 -12.80 4.00 -13.66
C LEU A 36 -13.30 5.40 -13.32
N LYS A 37 -14.62 5.52 -13.12
CA LYS A 37 -15.24 6.76 -12.68
C LYS A 37 -14.68 7.20 -11.34
N TRP A 38 -14.44 8.51 -11.17
CA TRP A 38 -14.07 9.05 -9.87
C TRP A 38 -15.20 8.85 -8.85
N GLU A 39 -14.85 8.28 -7.71
CA GLU A 39 -15.73 8.17 -6.55
C GLU A 39 -14.95 8.58 -5.31
N LYS A 40 -15.63 9.16 -4.33
CA LYS A 40 -14.99 9.52 -3.07
C LYS A 40 -14.56 8.24 -2.34
N ARG A 41 -13.24 8.03 -2.16
CA ARG A 41 -12.68 6.87 -1.47
C ARG A 41 -12.12 7.21 -0.10
N PHE A 42 -11.55 8.40 0.04
CA PHE A 42 -10.98 8.85 1.30
C PHE A 42 -12.05 9.55 2.14
N PRO A 43 -12.50 8.93 3.26
CA PRO A 43 -13.49 9.55 4.14
C PRO A 43 -12.97 10.87 4.73
N ASP A 44 -13.89 11.75 5.11
CA ASP A 44 -13.53 13.02 5.76
C ASP A 44 -12.72 12.80 7.05
N GLU A 45 -13.00 11.72 7.77
CA GLU A 45 -12.26 11.32 8.98
C GLU A 45 -10.78 11.17 8.74
N PHE A 46 -10.36 10.68 7.56
CA PHE A 46 -8.95 10.54 7.22
C PHE A 46 -8.24 11.91 7.26
N TYR A 47 -8.82 12.90 6.63
CA TYR A 47 -8.25 14.26 6.62
C TYR A 47 -8.44 14.98 7.95
N LYS A 48 -9.59 14.81 8.58
CA LYS A 48 -9.89 15.40 9.89
C LYS A 48 -8.87 14.95 10.93
N GLU A 49 -8.59 13.66 11.01
CA GLU A 49 -7.60 13.12 11.94
C GLU A 49 -6.19 13.56 11.60
N MET A 50 -5.84 13.62 10.32
CA MET A 50 -4.54 14.11 9.88
C MET A 50 -4.33 15.58 10.27
N PHE A 51 -5.34 16.41 10.11
CA PHE A 51 -5.31 17.80 10.53
C PHE A 51 -5.19 17.91 12.06
N ARG A 52 -5.98 17.13 12.81
CA ARG A 52 -5.92 17.11 14.27
C ARG A 52 -4.51 16.77 14.78
N LEU A 53 -3.91 15.73 14.24
CA LEU A 53 -2.58 15.26 14.65
C LEU A 53 -1.47 16.29 14.40
N ASN A 54 -1.68 17.18 13.44
CA ASN A 54 -0.73 18.24 13.10
C ASN A 54 -1.09 19.61 13.72
N GLY A 55 -2.18 19.70 14.46
CA GLY A 55 -2.65 20.96 15.03
C GLY A 55 -3.15 21.95 13.99
N TRP A 56 -3.61 21.44 12.83
CA TRP A 56 -4.16 22.27 11.76
C TRP A 56 -5.68 22.39 11.88
N ASP A 57 -6.21 23.57 11.57
CA ASP A 57 -7.65 23.79 11.58
C ASP A 57 -8.34 23.03 10.43
N PHE A 58 -9.31 22.21 10.80
CA PHE A 58 -10.12 21.47 9.84
C PHE A 58 -11.30 22.34 9.40
N THR A 59 -11.07 23.16 8.38
CA THR A 59 -12.09 24.01 7.77
C THR A 59 -12.34 23.63 6.33
N VAL A 60 -13.48 24.03 5.76
CA VAL A 60 -13.80 23.76 4.36
C VAL A 60 -12.73 24.34 3.42
N SER A 61 -12.21 25.53 3.72
CA SER A 61 -11.12 26.13 2.97
C SER A 61 -9.79 25.39 3.18
N GLY A 62 -9.54 24.89 4.39
CA GLY A 62 -8.36 24.09 4.73
C GLY A 62 -8.33 22.76 3.98
N ILE A 63 -9.47 22.08 3.85
CA ILE A 63 -9.59 20.84 3.07
C ILE A 63 -9.27 21.09 1.61
N LYS A 64 -9.69 22.21 1.04
CA LYS A 64 -9.43 22.58 -0.36
C LYS A 64 -7.99 23.01 -0.60
N LYS A 65 -7.33 23.56 0.42
CA LYS A 65 -5.93 24.03 0.37
C LYS A 65 -5.04 23.12 1.21
N ARG A 66 -5.13 21.81 1.02
CA ARG A 66 -4.31 20.85 1.76
C ARG A 66 -2.83 21.14 1.56
N PRO A 67 -2.03 21.09 2.65
CA PRO A 67 -0.58 21.12 2.50
C PRO A 67 -0.10 20.01 1.57
N PRO A 68 0.87 20.27 0.69
CA PRO A 68 1.38 19.25 -0.25
C PRO A 68 1.89 17.97 0.42
N ILE A 69 2.33 18.06 1.67
CA ILE A 69 2.82 16.91 2.43
C ILE A 69 1.74 15.83 2.63
N ILE A 70 0.45 16.19 2.62
CA ILE A 70 -0.65 15.24 2.76
C ILE A 70 -0.63 14.23 1.61
N GLY A 71 -0.33 14.66 0.39
CA GLY A 71 -0.20 13.76 -0.76
C GLY A 71 0.91 12.73 -0.55
N LYS A 72 2.06 13.17 -0.04
CA LYS A 72 3.17 12.28 0.29
C LYS A 72 2.79 11.29 1.39
N TRP A 73 2.17 11.76 2.47
CA TRP A 73 1.74 10.89 3.57
C TRP A 73 0.67 9.89 3.11
N THR A 74 -0.23 10.30 2.23
CA THR A 74 -1.22 9.40 1.64
C THR A 74 -0.52 8.27 0.86
N ASN A 75 0.49 8.58 0.06
CA ASN A 75 1.27 7.56 -0.62
C ASN A 75 1.99 6.64 0.38
N ASP A 76 2.65 7.22 1.37
CA ASP A 76 3.44 6.45 2.35
C ASP A 76 2.57 5.57 3.25
N LEU A 77 1.40 6.04 3.65
CA LEU A 77 0.52 5.33 4.58
C LEU A 77 -0.46 4.37 3.88
N ILE A 78 -0.87 4.68 2.68
CA ILE A 78 -1.95 3.96 1.99
C ILE A 78 -1.44 3.21 0.77
N TYR A 79 -1.06 3.90 -0.29
CA TYR A 79 -0.72 3.25 -1.56
C TYR A 79 0.54 2.40 -1.48
N ASN A 80 1.53 2.81 -0.70
CA ASN A 80 2.77 2.05 -0.52
C ASN A 80 2.56 0.73 0.25
N GLU A 81 1.45 0.60 0.96
CA GLU A 81 1.08 -0.62 1.68
C GLU A 81 0.32 -1.62 0.81
N LEU A 82 -0.08 -1.24 -0.39
CA LEU A 82 -0.58 -2.18 -1.40
C LEU A 82 0.58 -3.08 -1.86
N PRO A 83 0.31 -4.23 -2.50
CA PRO A 83 1.39 -5.13 -2.90
C PRO A 83 2.47 -4.46 -3.74
N MET A 84 3.68 -4.99 -3.66
CA MET A 84 4.85 -4.47 -4.36
C MET A 84 4.57 -4.27 -5.85
N GLY A 85 4.92 -3.08 -6.36
CA GLY A 85 4.76 -2.72 -7.76
C GLY A 85 3.49 -1.94 -8.07
N VAL A 86 2.44 -2.03 -7.23
CA VAL A 86 1.17 -1.34 -7.49
C VAL A 86 1.34 0.17 -7.48
N LEU A 87 1.96 0.74 -6.44
CA LEU A 87 2.17 2.19 -6.38
C LEU A 87 3.05 2.69 -7.53
N GLN A 88 4.09 1.96 -7.88
CA GLN A 88 4.98 2.31 -8.99
C GLN A 88 4.20 2.39 -10.31
N GLU A 89 3.35 1.39 -10.58
CA GLU A 89 2.49 1.37 -11.76
C GLU A 89 1.53 2.57 -11.78
N LEU A 90 0.94 2.90 -10.63
CA LEU A 90 0.04 4.05 -10.50
C LEU A 90 0.78 5.36 -10.76
N LYS A 91 1.99 5.53 -10.23
CA LYS A 91 2.81 6.73 -10.46
C LYS A 91 3.19 6.90 -11.93
N GLU A 92 3.56 5.82 -12.60
CA GLU A 92 4.05 5.87 -13.98
C GLU A 92 2.94 6.04 -15.01
N ASN A 93 1.78 5.44 -14.79
CA ASN A 93 0.78 5.27 -15.83
C ASN A 93 -0.60 5.88 -15.52
N THR A 94 -0.75 6.59 -14.42
CA THR A 94 -2.02 7.28 -14.13
C THR A 94 -2.02 8.65 -14.80
N PRO A 95 -3.06 8.96 -15.61
CA PRO A 95 -3.18 10.29 -16.22
C PRO A 95 -3.22 11.40 -15.16
N LYS A 96 -2.63 12.55 -15.47
CA LYS A 96 -2.55 13.68 -14.52
C LYS A 96 -3.90 14.19 -14.03
N HIS A 97 -4.94 14.06 -14.84
CA HIS A 97 -6.31 14.48 -14.48
C HIS A 97 -7.06 13.45 -13.63
N ALA A 98 -6.49 12.24 -13.46
CA ALA A 98 -7.12 11.16 -12.72
C ALA A 98 -6.47 10.97 -11.35
N ARG A 99 -7.20 10.33 -10.45
CA ARG A 99 -6.69 9.89 -9.15
C ARG A 99 -6.25 8.44 -9.23
N TYR A 100 -5.29 8.04 -8.41
CA TYR A 100 -4.75 6.67 -8.40
C TYR A 100 -5.83 5.62 -8.21
N HIS A 101 -6.81 5.87 -7.31
CA HIS A 101 -7.88 4.91 -7.06
C HIS A 101 -8.76 4.60 -8.27
N GLN A 102 -8.80 5.50 -9.26
CA GLN A 102 -9.56 5.27 -10.49
C GLN A 102 -8.95 4.17 -11.36
N ARG A 103 -7.73 3.76 -11.07
CA ARG A 103 -7.04 2.68 -11.76
C ARG A 103 -6.98 1.38 -10.96
N LEU A 104 -7.60 1.33 -9.80
CA LEU A 104 -7.69 0.11 -9.00
C LEU A 104 -8.95 -0.68 -9.36
N THR A 105 -8.81 -2.01 -9.43
CA THR A 105 -9.93 -2.89 -9.80
C THR A 105 -11.04 -2.89 -8.76
N PRO A 106 -12.32 -2.96 -9.18
CA PRO A 106 -13.45 -2.95 -8.26
C PRO A 106 -13.50 -4.14 -7.31
N ASP A 107 -13.00 -5.30 -7.75
CA ASP A 107 -13.08 -6.54 -7.01
C ASP A 107 -11.93 -6.74 -6.01
N ILE A 108 -10.72 -6.28 -6.34
CA ILE A 108 -9.53 -6.49 -5.51
C ILE A 108 -8.88 -5.17 -5.08
N GLY A 109 -8.55 -4.28 -6.01
CA GLY A 109 -7.82 -3.06 -5.73
C GLY A 109 -8.57 -2.11 -4.82
N GLN A 110 -9.83 -1.80 -5.12
CA GLN A 110 -10.65 -0.90 -4.32
C GLN A 110 -10.89 -1.39 -2.89
N PRO A 111 -11.31 -2.66 -2.66
CA PRO A 111 -11.51 -3.15 -1.30
C PRO A 111 -10.24 -3.12 -0.46
N ASN A 112 -9.10 -3.45 -1.03
CA ASN A 112 -7.82 -3.41 -0.30
C ASN A 112 -7.38 -1.98 0.02
N LEU A 113 -7.62 -1.04 -0.90
CA LEU A 113 -7.41 0.38 -0.64
C LEU A 113 -8.24 0.84 0.55
N MET A 114 -9.53 0.52 0.56
CA MET A 114 -10.45 0.93 1.64
C MET A 114 -10.05 0.31 2.98
N ALA A 115 -9.65 -0.96 2.99
CA ALA A 115 -9.18 -1.63 4.19
C ALA A 115 -7.96 -0.91 4.78
N GLN A 116 -7.01 -0.52 3.94
CA GLN A 116 -5.82 0.20 4.39
C GLN A 116 -6.17 1.60 4.91
N ILE A 117 -7.08 2.31 4.25
CA ILE A 117 -7.54 3.64 4.69
C ILE A 117 -8.14 3.56 6.09
N TYR A 118 -9.05 2.63 6.34
CA TYR A 118 -9.71 2.49 7.65
C TYR A 118 -8.74 2.03 8.73
N LYS A 119 -7.78 1.19 8.40
CA LYS A 119 -6.71 0.80 9.32
C LYS A 119 -5.90 2.02 9.78
N VAL A 120 -5.50 2.89 8.85
CA VAL A 120 -4.75 4.10 9.15
C VAL A 120 -5.60 5.09 9.94
N ILE A 121 -6.87 5.25 9.62
CA ILE A 121 -7.79 6.09 10.41
C ILE A 121 -7.81 5.61 11.86
N GLY A 122 -7.90 4.30 12.11
CA GLY A 122 -7.87 3.74 13.45
C GLY A 122 -6.58 4.06 14.20
N ILE A 123 -5.45 3.97 13.53
CA ILE A 123 -4.14 4.33 14.11
C ILE A 123 -4.09 5.81 14.44
N MET A 124 -4.56 6.67 13.54
CA MET A 124 -4.63 8.11 13.77
C MET A 124 -5.54 8.46 14.95
N GLN A 125 -6.70 7.84 15.04
CA GLN A 125 -7.65 8.06 16.15
C GLN A 125 -7.07 7.68 17.51
N SER A 126 -6.17 6.72 17.56
CA SER A 126 -5.51 6.30 18.79
C SER A 126 -4.28 7.12 19.16
N SER A 127 -3.90 8.08 18.33
CA SER A 127 -2.66 8.85 18.46
C SER A 127 -2.96 10.31 18.85
N ASP A 128 -2.04 10.94 19.58
CA ASP A 128 -2.17 12.32 20.01
C ASP A 128 -1.46 13.31 19.09
N ASN A 129 -0.49 12.85 18.31
CA ASN A 129 0.26 13.66 17.36
C ASN A 129 0.83 12.77 16.22
N MET A 130 1.37 13.42 15.19
CA MET A 130 1.91 12.70 14.02
C MET A 130 3.07 11.79 14.36
N ARG A 131 3.96 12.18 15.28
CA ARG A 131 5.07 11.33 15.71
C ARG A 131 4.57 10.02 16.27
N GLU A 132 3.62 10.08 17.20
CA GLU A 132 3.03 8.91 17.83
C GLU A 132 2.32 8.02 16.80
N MET A 133 1.59 8.64 15.87
CA MET A 133 0.93 7.92 14.77
C MET A 133 1.94 7.14 13.94
N TRP A 134 3.06 7.76 13.52
CA TRP A 134 4.09 7.09 12.75
C TRP A 134 4.79 5.98 13.52
N GLU A 135 5.04 6.17 14.80
CA GLU A 135 5.63 5.13 15.67
C GLU A 135 4.71 3.91 15.76
N ARG A 136 3.42 4.14 15.95
CA ARG A 136 2.41 3.07 16.00
C ARG A 136 2.25 2.36 14.65
N PHE A 137 2.21 3.11 13.58
CA PHE A 137 2.15 2.57 12.22
C PHE A 137 3.34 1.64 11.94
N LYS A 138 4.55 2.09 12.23
CA LYS A 138 5.76 1.29 12.04
C LYS A 138 5.77 0.04 12.92
N LYS A 139 5.30 0.17 14.15
CA LYS A 139 5.21 -0.95 15.10
C LYS A 139 4.25 -2.04 14.60
N ILE A 140 3.09 -1.64 14.11
CA ILE A 140 2.11 -2.57 13.55
C ILE A 140 2.69 -3.25 12.31
N LYS A 141 3.32 -2.49 11.42
CA LYS A 141 3.96 -3.01 10.22
C LYS A 141 5.07 -4.03 10.55
N ALA A 142 5.90 -3.74 11.55
CA ALA A 142 6.94 -4.66 12.01
C ALA A 142 6.34 -5.97 12.55
N ARG A 143 5.24 -5.89 13.30
CA ARG A 143 4.54 -7.08 13.81
C ARG A 143 3.94 -7.92 12.69
N GLU A 144 3.37 -7.30 11.68
CA GLU A 144 2.83 -8.00 10.52
C GLU A 144 3.91 -8.77 9.74
N GLN A 145 5.12 -8.23 9.68
CA GLN A 145 6.26 -8.91 9.07
C GLN A 145 6.76 -10.08 9.92
N ASP A 146 6.70 -9.97 11.25
CA ASP A 146 7.08 -11.03 12.20
C ASP A 146 6.03 -12.16 12.24
N GLU A 147 4.81 -11.90 11.81
CA GLU A 147 3.72 -12.88 11.73
C GLU A 147 3.81 -13.81 10.51
N ASN A 148 4.94 -13.94 9.85
CA ASN A 148 5.20 -15.06 8.95
C ASN A 148 5.27 -16.34 9.79
N ILE A 149 4.08 -16.83 10.16
CA ILE A 149 3.93 -18.08 10.85
C ILE A 149 4.34 -19.19 9.90
N GLU A 150 5.49 -19.80 10.16
CA GLU A 150 5.91 -20.98 9.45
C GLU A 150 5.26 -22.20 10.10
N PHE A 151 4.75 -23.09 9.25
CA PHE A 151 4.17 -24.35 9.69
C PHE A 151 5.15 -25.50 9.42
N ASP A 152 5.22 -26.46 10.32
CA ASP A 152 5.96 -27.71 10.09
C ASP A 152 5.19 -28.65 9.15
N GLU A 153 5.79 -29.79 8.84
CA GLU A 153 5.20 -30.78 7.91
C GLU A 153 3.85 -31.33 8.39
N GLU A 154 3.58 -31.28 9.69
CA GLU A 154 2.32 -31.69 10.30
C GLU A 154 1.31 -30.56 10.43
N GLY A 155 1.62 -29.36 9.90
CA GLY A 155 0.74 -28.22 9.94
C GLY A 155 0.71 -27.50 11.29
N ARG A 156 1.69 -27.73 12.16
CA ARG A 156 1.82 -27.05 13.46
C ARG A 156 2.71 -25.83 13.31
N ILE A 157 2.45 -24.82 14.15
CA ILE A 157 3.28 -23.60 14.17
C ILE A 157 4.71 -23.96 14.56
N LYS A 158 5.67 -23.58 13.71
CA LYS A 158 7.08 -23.68 14.03
C LYS A 158 7.42 -22.65 15.11
N GLU A 159 7.85 -23.14 16.27
CA GLU A 159 8.44 -22.30 17.31
C GLU A 159 9.93 -22.09 16.98
N ASN A 160 10.35 -20.83 16.98
CA ASN A 160 11.76 -20.47 16.84
C ASN A 160 12.47 -20.59 18.18
#